data_c5a5e9a23cb3697cae71fae48d5fb8b8
#
_entry.id   c5a5e9a23cb3697cae71fae48d5fb8b8
#
_cell.length_a   1.000
_cell.length_b   1.000
_cell.length_c   1.000
_cell.angle_alpha   90.00
_cell.angle_beta   90.00
_cell.angle_gamma   90.00
#
_symmetry.space_group_name_H-M   'P 1'
#
loop_
_entity.id
_entity.type
_entity.pdbx_description
1 polymer ?
#
loop_
_entity_poly.entity_id
_entity_poly.type
_entity_poly.pdbx_seq_one_letter_code
_entity_poly.pdbx_strand_id
1 'polypeptide(L)'
;MWGYCLGLVEIGNVKSKGFTLMEITIVLTTLAFIALAALPVLLDIHRQTYAAMLHSSQSSLGTALKFFHAQSVIDNAYDQEHVHYIDRQVKTRKGMPEASADSIRALLEIDLPARGYSKIDVPCKGSDFCIIGQQHPNSAHFVAIPDYQFLDKSGVDRVVYIWPQGYTLAEEACYFYYVNQASTDSIVRGHVTQGC
;
A
#
# COMPACT_ATOMS: atom_id res chain seq x y z
N MET A 1 8.77 -29.37 64.76
CA MET A 1 8.52 -28.00 65.27
C MET A 1 9.49 -27.06 64.54
N TRP A 2 9.06 -26.42 63.47
CA TRP A 2 9.84 -25.43 62.78
C TRP A 2 9.00 -24.13 62.72
N GLY A 3 9.45 -23.15 63.52
CA GLY A 3 8.83 -21.83 63.57
C GLY A 3 9.37 -20.93 62.44
N TYR A 4 8.51 -20.48 61.54
CA TYR A 4 8.83 -19.45 60.58
C TYR A 4 8.65 -18.07 61.25
N CYS A 5 9.76 -17.37 61.49
CA CYS A 5 9.75 -15.95 61.83
C CYS A 5 9.37 -15.16 60.56
N LEU A 6 8.14 -14.63 60.51
CA LEU A 6 7.74 -13.61 59.55
C LEU A 6 8.32 -12.28 60.00
N GLY A 7 9.42 -11.87 59.36
CA GLY A 7 9.93 -10.51 59.49
C GLY A 7 8.97 -9.51 58.83
N LEU A 8 8.32 -8.69 59.64
CA LEU A 8 7.56 -7.53 59.21
C LEU A 8 8.55 -6.52 58.61
N VAL A 9 8.50 -6.37 57.29
CA VAL A 9 9.18 -5.25 56.61
C VAL A 9 8.38 -3.98 56.93
N GLU A 10 8.93 -3.12 57.78
CA GLU A 10 8.43 -1.76 57.99
C GLU A 10 8.54 -0.99 56.67
N ILE A 11 7.40 -0.77 56.03
CA ILE A 11 7.31 0.12 54.89
C ILE A 11 7.46 1.55 55.44
N GLY A 12 8.70 2.06 55.34
CA GLY A 12 9.00 3.44 55.71
C GLY A 12 8.09 4.38 54.98
N ASN A 13 7.48 5.29 55.72
CA ASN A 13 6.54 6.31 55.20
C ASN A 13 7.29 7.27 54.31
N VAL A 14 7.31 6.96 52.99
CA VAL A 14 7.88 7.82 51.96
C VAL A 14 6.94 9.03 51.85
N LYS A 15 7.32 10.15 52.45
CA LYS A 15 6.64 11.46 52.25
C LYS A 15 6.73 11.79 50.75
N SER A 16 5.64 11.59 50.02
CA SER A 16 5.48 12.07 48.66
C SER A 16 5.55 13.60 48.66
N LYS A 17 6.69 14.14 48.24
CA LYS A 17 6.77 15.58 47.93
C LYS A 17 5.99 15.83 46.65
N GLY A 18 4.90 16.57 46.73
CA GLY A 18 4.14 17.02 45.54
C GLY A 18 5.02 17.93 44.68
N PHE A 19 4.87 17.81 43.35
CA PHE A 19 5.52 18.71 42.40
C PHE A 19 5.01 20.15 42.60
N THR A 20 5.94 21.11 42.51
CA THR A 20 5.55 22.54 42.51
C THR A 20 4.97 22.92 41.17
N LEU A 21 4.08 23.90 41.15
CA LEU A 21 3.47 24.39 39.89
C LEU A 21 4.54 24.92 38.91
N MET A 22 5.60 25.53 39.43
CA MET A 22 6.73 26.01 38.64
C MET A 22 7.52 24.86 37.98
N GLU A 23 7.70 23.75 38.68
CA GLU A 23 8.40 22.55 38.17
C GLU A 23 7.63 21.92 37.02
N ILE A 24 6.30 21.81 37.12
CA ILE A 24 5.42 21.33 36.06
C ILE A 24 5.48 22.26 34.82
N THR A 25 5.47 23.58 35.02
CA THR A 25 5.51 24.51 33.88
C THR A 25 6.83 24.43 33.11
N ILE A 26 7.96 24.26 33.80
CA ILE A 26 9.26 24.10 33.15
C ILE A 26 9.29 22.79 32.33
N VAL A 27 8.79 21.70 32.89
CA VAL A 27 8.73 20.40 32.19
C VAL A 27 7.85 20.49 30.95
N LEU A 28 6.67 21.09 31.06
CA LEU A 28 5.75 21.24 29.93
C LEU A 28 6.33 22.11 28.81
N THR A 29 7.01 23.21 29.16
CA THR A 29 7.65 24.09 28.16
C THR A 29 8.80 23.37 27.46
N THR A 30 9.65 22.64 28.18
CA THR A 30 10.74 21.88 27.56
C THR A 30 10.22 20.76 26.64
N LEU A 31 9.19 20.04 27.04
CA LEU A 31 8.55 19.03 26.19
C LEU A 31 7.94 19.64 24.92
N ALA A 32 7.31 20.82 25.04
CA ALA A 32 6.76 21.52 23.87
C ALA A 32 7.84 21.88 22.85
N PHE A 33 8.98 22.40 23.31
CA PHE A 33 10.11 22.70 22.41
C PHE A 33 10.67 21.47 21.71
N ILE A 34 10.83 20.35 22.43
CA ILE A 34 11.29 19.09 21.84
C ILE A 34 10.28 18.56 20.81
N ALA A 35 8.99 18.61 21.11
CA ALA A 35 7.93 18.18 20.19
C ALA A 35 7.91 19.00 18.90
N LEU A 36 8.08 20.33 18.98
CA LEU A 36 8.14 21.20 17.81
C LEU A 36 9.35 20.90 16.91
N ALA A 37 10.51 20.58 17.49
CA ALA A 37 11.71 20.22 16.73
C ALA A 37 11.58 18.82 16.08
N ALA A 38 10.86 17.88 16.70
CA ALA A 38 10.69 16.52 16.18
C ALA A 38 9.64 16.42 15.05
N LEU A 39 8.68 17.33 15.00
CA LEU A 39 7.55 17.26 14.07
C LEU A 39 7.97 17.17 12.57
N PRO A 40 8.86 18.02 12.03
CA PRO A 40 9.24 17.95 10.62
C PRO A 40 9.92 16.61 10.25
N VAL A 41 10.74 16.08 11.16
CA VAL A 41 11.42 14.79 10.95
C VAL A 41 10.39 13.65 10.90
N LEU A 42 9.39 13.68 11.76
CA LEU A 42 8.32 12.66 11.77
C LEU A 42 7.53 12.67 10.46
N LEU A 43 7.19 13.83 9.94
CA LEU A 43 6.46 13.96 8.67
C LEU A 43 7.29 13.43 7.48
N ASP A 44 8.59 13.67 7.47
CA ASP A 44 9.48 13.16 6.42
C ASP A 44 9.61 11.63 6.47
N ILE A 45 9.73 11.06 7.67
CA ILE A 45 9.73 9.60 7.85
C ILE A 45 8.44 8.97 7.34
N HIS A 46 7.28 9.57 7.58
CA HIS A 46 6.00 9.07 7.05
C HIS A 46 6.01 9.02 5.52
N ARG A 47 6.44 10.08 4.85
CA ARG A 47 6.54 10.12 3.38
C ARG A 47 7.46 9.04 2.83
N GLN A 48 8.66 8.90 3.41
CA GLN A 48 9.62 7.87 3.01
C GLN A 48 9.06 6.46 3.23
N THR A 49 8.28 6.24 4.28
CA THR A 49 7.66 4.95 4.57
C THR A 49 6.66 4.57 3.49
N TYR A 50 5.78 5.47 3.07
CA TYR A 50 4.83 5.20 1.98
C TYR A 50 5.53 4.97 0.65
N ALA A 51 6.56 5.74 0.32
CA ALA A 51 7.36 5.53 -0.89
C ALA A 51 8.03 4.14 -0.89
N ALA A 52 8.63 3.73 0.24
CA ALA A 52 9.23 2.40 0.40
C ALA A 52 8.19 1.27 0.30
N MET A 53 7.01 1.47 0.88
CA MET A 53 5.90 0.52 0.84
C MET A 53 5.38 0.32 -0.59
N LEU A 54 5.23 1.38 -1.38
CA LEU A 54 4.84 1.31 -2.78
C LEU A 54 5.91 0.57 -3.62
N HIS A 55 7.17 0.90 -3.42
CA HIS A 55 8.28 0.22 -4.12
C HIS A 55 8.32 -1.27 -3.78
N SER A 56 8.15 -1.65 -2.52
CA SER A 56 8.10 -3.04 -2.09
C SER A 56 6.91 -3.78 -2.71
N SER A 57 5.72 -3.18 -2.68
CA SER A 57 4.50 -3.75 -3.24
C SER A 57 4.61 -3.93 -4.76
N GLN A 58 5.16 -2.95 -5.49
CA GLN A 58 5.45 -3.04 -6.91
C GLN A 58 6.44 -4.18 -7.22
N SER A 59 7.47 -4.34 -6.39
CA SER A 59 8.47 -5.41 -6.55
C SER A 59 7.87 -6.79 -6.31
N SER A 60 7.01 -6.91 -5.29
CA SER A 60 6.25 -8.12 -4.99
C SER A 60 5.31 -8.50 -6.14
N LEU A 61 4.60 -7.52 -6.70
CA LEU A 61 3.79 -7.73 -7.91
C LEU A 61 4.64 -8.25 -9.06
N GLY A 62 5.83 -7.68 -9.27
CA GLY A 62 6.73 -8.14 -10.32
C GLY A 62 7.18 -9.58 -10.17
N THR A 63 7.37 -10.03 -8.94
CA THR A 63 7.70 -11.42 -8.63
C THR A 63 6.48 -12.33 -8.87
N ALA A 64 5.32 -11.94 -8.38
CA ALA A 64 4.07 -12.68 -8.58
C ALA A 64 3.72 -12.84 -10.07
N LEU A 65 3.91 -11.79 -10.87
CA LEU A 65 3.71 -11.84 -12.33
C LEU A 65 4.62 -12.86 -13.02
N LYS A 66 5.88 -12.98 -12.61
CA LYS A 66 6.79 -13.98 -13.15
C LYS A 66 6.35 -15.40 -12.81
N PHE A 67 5.94 -15.64 -11.57
CA PHE A 67 5.42 -16.95 -11.16
C PHE A 67 4.13 -17.29 -11.88
N PHE A 68 3.22 -16.33 -12.00
CA PHE A 68 1.98 -16.50 -12.74
C PHE A 68 2.23 -16.86 -14.21
N HIS A 69 3.13 -16.13 -14.88
CA HIS A 69 3.49 -16.41 -16.26
C HIS A 69 4.10 -17.81 -16.41
N ALA A 70 5.02 -18.19 -15.55
CA ALA A 70 5.60 -19.53 -15.55
C ALA A 70 4.52 -20.61 -15.40
N GLN A 71 3.58 -20.42 -14.47
CA GLN A 71 2.44 -21.34 -14.28
C GLN A 71 1.57 -21.43 -15.54
N SER A 72 1.25 -20.30 -16.16
CA SER A 72 0.43 -20.28 -17.39
C SER A 72 1.08 -21.04 -18.56
N VAL A 73 2.40 -21.01 -18.63
CA VAL A 73 3.16 -21.76 -19.65
C VAL A 73 3.18 -23.27 -19.32
N ILE A 74 3.41 -23.63 -18.06
CA ILE A 74 3.42 -25.03 -17.60
C ILE A 74 2.06 -25.69 -17.86
N ASP A 75 0.97 -24.97 -17.56
CA ASP A 75 -0.41 -25.46 -17.73
C ASP A 75 -0.88 -25.41 -19.20
N ASN A 76 -0.01 -24.99 -20.12
CA ASN A 76 -0.36 -24.77 -21.54
C ASN A 76 -1.57 -23.84 -21.72
N ALA A 77 -1.67 -22.84 -20.84
CA ALA A 77 -2.81 -21.92 -20.73
C ALA A 77 -2.49 -20.50 -21.22
N TYR A 78 -1.41 -20.34 -21.98
CA TYR A 78 -0.93 -19.03 -22.46
C TYR A 78 -1.99 -18.21 -23.22
N ASP A 79 -2.77 -18.88 -24.08
CA ASP A 79 -3.82 -18.24 -24.89
C ASP A 79 -5.23 -18.40 -24.27
N GLN A 80 -5.34 -18.96 -23.07
CA GLN A 80 -6.63 -19.10 -22.39
C GLN A 80 -7.05 -17.77 -21.74
N GLU A 81 -8.36 -17.54 -21.71
CA GLU A 81 -8.93 -16.35 -21.06
C GLU A 81 -8.84 -16.40 -19.53
N HIS A 82 -8.79 -17.60 -18.96
CA HIS A 82 -8.71 -17.82 -17.51
C HIS A 82 -7.64 -18.86 -17.20
N VAL A 83 -6.80 -18.56 -16.21
CA VAL A 83 -5.80 -19.48 -15.65
C VAL A 83 -6.10 -19.71 -14.18
N HIS A 84 -6.00 -20.95 -13.76
CA HIS A 84 -6.13 -21.32 -12.35
C HIS A 84 -4.79 -21.03 -11.65
N TYR A 85 -4.78 -20.07 -10.73
CA TYR A 85 -3.59 -19.68 -9.99
C TYR A 85 -3.84 -19.80 -8.49
N ILE A 86 -3.07 -20.67 -7.82
CA ILE A 86 -3.30 -21.09 -6.44
C ILE A 86 -4.75 -21.61 -6.34
N ASP A 87 -5.64 -20.99 -5.62
CA ASP A 87 -7.05 -21.41 -5.44
C ASP A 87 -8.04 -20.46 -6.14
N ARG A 88 -7.61 -19.68 -7.12
CA ARG A 88 -8.42 -18.66 -7.79
C ARG A 88 -8.32 -18.75 -9.30
N GLN A 89 -9.41 -18.44 -9.96
CA GLN A 89 -9.39 -18.19 -11.40
C GLN A 89 -9.00 -16.73 -11.65
N VAL A 90 -7.94 -16.55 -12.43
CA VAL A 90 -7.42 -15.23 -12.80
C VAL A 90 -7.69 -15.04 -14.28
N LYS A 91 -8.34 -13.93 -14.62
CA LYS A 91 -8.53 -13.56 -16.01
C LYS A 91 -7.22 -13.13 -16.64
N THR A 92 -6.92 -13.66 -17.81
CA THR A 92 -5.62 -13.52 -18.44
C THR A 92 -5.73 -13.03 -19.87
N ARG A 93 -4.63 -12.51 -20.34
CA ARG A 93 -4.42 -12.18 -21.73
C ARG A 93 -2.94 -12.45 -22.07
N LYS A 94 -2.71 -13.34 -23.04
CA LYS A 94 -1.36 -13.75 -23.45
C LYS A 94 -0.47 -14.20 -22.29
N GLY A 95 -1.01 -15.07 -21.44
CA GLY A 95 -0.29 -15.63 -20.30
C GLY A 95 0.03 -14.63 -19.17
N MET A 96 -0.54 -13.43 -19.23
CA MET A 96 -0.39 -12.40 -18.20
C MET A 96 -1.75 -12.03 -17.61
N PRO A 97 -1.83 -11.69 -16.32
CA PRO A 97 -3.08 -11.28 -15.70
C PRO A 97 -3.65 -10.02 -16.36
N GLU A 98 -4.96 -9.98 -16.51
CA GLU A 98 -5.61 -8.74 -16.93
C GLU A 98 -5.40 -7.64 -15.88
N ALA A 99 -5.25 -6.37 -16.32
CA ALA A 99 -5.09 -5.23 -15.43
C ALA A 99 -6.42 -4.87 -14.72
N SER A 100 -6.91 -5.80 -13.92
CA SER A 100 -8.13 -5.69 -13.13
C SER A 100 -7.85 -5.78 -11.63
N ALA A 101 -8.73 -5.21 -10.83
CA ALA A 101 -8.62 -5.29 -9.38
C ALA A 101 -8.65 -6.73 -8.87
N ASP A 102 -9.46 -7.59 -9.49
CA ASP A 102 -9.61 -8.99 -9.08
C ASP A 102 -8.35 -9.82 -9.39
N SER A 103 -7.73 -9.57 -10.56
CA SER A 103 -6.46 -10.21 -10.91
C SER A 103 -5.34 -9.82 -9.93
N ILE A 104 -5.26 -8.55 -9.56
CA ILE A 104 -4.25 -8.09 -8.60
C ILE A 104 -4.48 -8.68 -7.21
N ARG A 105 -5.74 -8.76 -6.76
CA ARG A 105 -6.07 -9.43 -5.48
C ARG A 105 -5.73 -10.92 -5.45
N ALA A 106 -5.74 -11.56 -6.61
CA ALA A 106 -5.35 -12.96 -6.69
C ALA A 106 -3.83 -13.16 -6.65
N LEU A 107 -3.06 -12.14 -7.06
CA LEU A 107 -1.60 -12.21 -7.12
C LEU A 107 -0.90 -11.64 -5.88
N LEU A 108 -1.50 -10.66 -5.21
CA LEU A 108 -0.90 -9.97 -4.07
C LEU A 108 -1.70 -10.21 -2.79
N GLU A 109 -1.00 -10.63 -1.75
CA GLU A 109 -1.52 -10.70 -0.38
C GLU A 109 -1.36 -9.34 0.32
N ILE A 110 -2.04 -8.32 -0.21
CA ILE A 110 -2.10 -6.98 0.40
C ILE A 110 -3.54 -6.66 0.77
N ASP A 111 -3.73 -5.83 1.80
CA ASP A 111 -5.07 -5.41 2.20
C ASP A 111 -5.65 -4.45 1.16
N LEU A 112 -6.57 -4.98 0.36
CA LEU A 112 -7.32 -4.28 -0.68
C LEU A 112 -8.82 -4.35 -0.37
N PRO A 113 -9.61 -3.36 -0.82
CA PRO A 113 -11.06 -3.38 -0.64
C PRO A 113 -11.67 -4.70 -1.15
N ALA A 114 -12.52 -5.31 -0.35
CA ALA A 114 -13.05 -6.66 -0.63
C ALA A 114 -13.86 -6.74 -1.94
N ARG A 115 -14.53 -5.67 -2.33
CA ARG A 115 -15.34 -5.60 -3.56
C ARG A 115 -15.34 -4.18 -4.15
N GLY A 116 -15.52 -4.12 -5.46
CA GLY A 116 -15.63 -2.86 -6.20
C GLY A 116 -14.29 -2.18 -6.46
N TYR A 117 -14.39 -0.98 -6.93
CA TYR A 117 -13.26 -0.08 -7.15
C TYR A 117 -13.38 1.12 -6.21
N SER A 118 -12.22 1.64 -5.81
CA SER A 118 -12.15 2.83 -4.97
C SER A 118 -12.38 4.08 -5.81
N LYS A 119 -12.98 5.11 -5.21
CA LYS A 119 -13.07 6.42 -5.84
C LYS A 119 -11.72 7.09 -5.84
N ILE A 120 -11.36 7.74 -6.95
CA ILE A 120 -10.04 8.34 -7.15
C ILE A 120 -9.89 9.74 -6.54
N ASP A 121 -11.00 10.42 -6.32
CA ASP A 121 -11.14 11.80 -5.84
C ASP A 121 -11.37 11.90 -4.32
N VAL A 122 -11.37 10.78 -3.63
CA VAL A 122 -11.56 10.70 -2.17
C VAL A 122 -10.37 9.97 -1.56
N PRO A 123 -9.89 10.40 -0.38
CA PRO A 123 -8.82 9.69 0.30
C PRO A 123 -9.18 8.21 0.56
N CYS A 124 -8.22 7.32 0.31
CA CYS A 124 -8.36 5.90 0.56
C CYS A 124 -8.68 5.62 2.04
N LYS A 125 -9.74 4.85 2.30
CA LYS A 125 -10.19 4.52 3.66
C LYS A 125 -10.64 3.07 3.74
N GLY A 126 -10.45 2.46 4.91
CA GLY A 126 -10.97 1.13 5.23
C GLY A 126 -10.10 -0.05 4.80
N SER A 127 -8.98 0.21 4.14
CA SER A 127 -7.96 -0.78 3.79
C SER A 127 -6.61 -0.08 3.68
N ASP A 128 -5.50 -0.81 3.75
CA ASP A 128 -4.15 -0.24 3.62
C ASP A 128 -3.91 0.34 2.24
N PHE A 129 -4.54 -0.23 1.23
CA PHE A 129 -4.50 0.25 -0.15
C PHE A 129 -5.89 0.35 -0.75
N CYS A 130 -6.04 1.30 -1.66
CA CYS A 130 -7.17 1.38 -2.57
C CYS A 130 -6.74 0.96 -3.99
N ILE A 131 -7.71 0.51 -4.79
CA ILE A 131 -7.45 -0.03 -6.12
C ILE A 131 -8.56 0.39 -7.11
N ILE A 132 -8.15 0.70 -8.33
CA ILE A 132 -9.05 0.81 -9.47
C ILE A 132 -8.40 0.14 -10.68
N GLY A 133 -9.12 -0.76 -11.32
CA GLY A 133 -8.61 -1.51 -12.48
C GLY A 133 -9.32 -1.15 -13.78
N GLN A 134 -8.85 -1.77 -14.87
CA GLN A 134 -9.43 -1.68 -16.21
C GLN A 134 -9.54 -0.24 -16.76
N GLN A 135 -8.68 0.66 -16.30
CA GLN A 135 -8.66 2.04 -16.77
C GLN A 135 -7.93 2.16 -18.11
N HIS A 136 -8.35 3.11 -18.94
CA HIS A 136 -7.72 3.45 -20.23
C HIS A 136 -7.88 4.95 -20.48
N PRO A 137 -7.19 5.56 -21.47
CA PRO A 137 -7.18 7.00 -21.67
C PRO A 137 -8.57 7.67 -21.83
N ASN A 138 -9.56 6.90 -22.26
CA ASN A 138 -10.94 7.40 -22.39
C ASN A 138 -11.83 7.12 -21.17
N SER A 139 -11.27 6.52 -20.10
CA SER A 139 -12.00 6.29 -18.86
C SER A 139 -12.13 7.56 -18.03
N ALA A 140 -13.27 7.76 -17.38
CA ALA A 140 -13.52 8.92 -16.52
C ALA A 140 -12.54 9.02 -15.33
N HIS A 141 -11.94 7.90 -14.94
CA HIS A 141 -11.02 7.80 -13.78
C HIS A 141 -9.59 7.48 -14.19
N PHE A 142 -9.23 7.84 -15.42
CA PHE A 142 -7.87 7.63 -15.91
C PHE A 142 -6.95 8.73 -15.37
N VAL A 143 -5.81 8.29 -14.80
CA VAL A 143 -4.72 9.17 -14.40
C VAL A 143 -3.54 8.93 -15.34
N ALA A 144 -2.96 9.99 -15.87
CA ALA A 144 -1.83 9.88 -16.78
C ALA A 144 -0.63 9.25 -16.07
N ILE A 145 -0.04 8.23 -16.71
CA ILE A 145 1.15 7.57 -16.22
C ILE A 145 2.38 8.28 -16.79
N PRO A 146 3.33 8.71 -15.96
CA PRO A 146 4.56 9.31 -16.43
C PRO A 146 5.33 8.34 -17.36
N ASP A 147 5.96 8.90 -18.37
CA ASP A 147 6.83 8.18 -19.32
C ASP A 147 6.17 7.02 -20.07
N TYR A 148 4.83 6.94 -20.03
CA TYR A 148 4.09 5.91 -20.75
C TYR A 148 2.99 6.51 -21.63
N GLN A 149 3.05 6.20 -22.90
CA GLN A 149 2.01 6.55 -23.86
C GLN A 149 1.26 5.29 -24.27
N PHE A 150 -0.05 5.27 -24.08
CA PHE A 150 -0.87 4.18 -24.56
C PHE A 150 -0.83 4.15 -26.08
N LEU A 151 -0.35 3.03 -26.63
CA LEU A 151 -0.22 2.84 -28.08
C LEU A 151 -1.58 2.70 -28.74
N ASP A 152 -2.53 2.11 -28.03
CA ASP A 152 -3.88 1.90 -28.54
C ASP A 152 -4.92 2.67 -27.72
N LYS A 153 -5.49 3.72 -28.35
CA LYS A 153 -6.59 4.49 -27.78
C LYS A 153 -7.95 3.78 -27.90
N SER A 154 -8.02 2.67 -28.62
CA SER A 154 -9.26 1.86 -28.75
C SER A 154 -9.65 1.17 -27.44
N GLY A 155 -8.76 1.22 -26.46
CA GLY A 155 -9.04 0.72 -25.13
C GLY A 155 -8.73 -0.76 -24.93
N VAL A 156 -7.85 -1.33 -25.73
CA VAL A 156 -7.37 -2.71 -25.55
C VAL A 156 -6.37 -2.79 -24.39
N ASP A 157 -5.47 -1.80 -24.32
CA ASP A 157 -4.54 -1.67 -23.19
C ASP A 157 -5.27 -1.18 -21.95
N ARG A 158 -4.98 -1.79 -20.83
CA ARG A 158 -5.60 -1.50 -19.55
C ARG A 158 -4.56 -1.26 -18.48
N VAL A 159 -4.91 -0.39 -17.53
CA VAL A 159 -4.11 -0.11 -16.35
C VAL A 159 -4.91 -0.34 -15.08
N VAL A 160 -4.24 -0.80 -14.07
CA VAL A 160 -4.70 -0.81 -12.68
C VAL A 160 -3.81 0.10 -11.86
N TYR A 161 -4.42 0.92 -11.02
CA TYR A 161 -3.74 1.79 -10.07
C TYR A 161 -4.00 1.29 -8.65
N ILE A 162 -2.97 1.38 -7.82
CA ILE A 162 -3.04 1.04 -6.41
C ILE A 162 -2.35 2.14 -5.63
N TRP A 163 -3.06 2.74 -4.66
CA TRP A 163 -2.55 3.84 -3.84
C TRP A 163 -2.82 3.61 -2.37
N PRO A 164 -1.98 4.15 -1.46
CA PRO A 164 -2.06 3.86 -0.04
C PRO A 164 -3.21 4.60 0.65
N GLN A 165 -3.53 4.13 1.86
CA GLN A 165 -4.51 4.75 2.75
C GLN A 165 -4.16 6.21 3.01
N GLY A 166 -5.19 7.07 3.05
CA GLY A 166 -5.08 8.49 3.31
C GLY A 166 -4.83 9.35 2.07
N TYR A 167 -4.42 8.75 0.94
CA TYR A 167 -4.13 9.44 -0.32
C TYR A 167 -5.27 9.36 -1.31
N THR A 168 -5.32 10.32 -2.23
CA THR A 168 -6.20 10.32 -3.41
C THR A 168 -5.39 9.98 -4.66
N LEU A 169 -5.96 9.23 -5.59
CA LEU A 169 -5.28 8.93 -6.84
C LEU A 169 -5.24 10.16 -7.78
N ALA A 170 -6.30 10.97 -7.77
CA ALA A 170 -6.47 12.07 -8.72
C ALA A 170 -5.55 13.27 -8.45
N GLU A 171 -5.27 13.56 -7.20
CA GLU A 171 -4.57 14.79 -6.80
C GLU A 171 -3.13 14.54 -6.32
N GLU A 172 -2.89 13.36 -5.75
CA GLU A 172 -1.62 13.02 -5.13
C GLU A 172 -0.88 11.97 -5.95
N ALA A 173 0.34 12.30 -6.34
CA ALA A 173 1.21 11.42 -7.13
C ALA A 173 1.88 10.37 -6.22
N CYS A 174 1.08 9.52 -5.57
CA CYS A 174 1.48 8.50 -4.61
C CYS A 174 0.77 7.17 -4.92
N TYR A 175 1.24 6.43 -5.93
CA TYR A 175 0.63 5.18 -6.37
C TYR A 175 1.63 4.28 -7.10
N PHE A 176 1.34 2.99 -7.20
CA PHE A 176 1.96 2.12 -8.19
C PHE A 176 0.92 1.63 -9.19
N TYR A 177 1.40 1.20 -10.36
CA TYR A 177 0.55 0.80 -11.45
C TYR A 177 1.07 -0.43 -12.18
N TYR A 178 0.14 -1.13 -12.81
CA TYR A 178 0.41 -2.23 -13.70
C TYR A 178 -0.43 -2.06 -14.96
N VAL A 179 0.22 -2.17 -16.11
CA VAL A 179 -0.41 -2.10 -17.44
C VAL A 179 -0.25 -3.44 -18.12
N ASN A 180 -1.35 -4.00 -18.59
CA ASN A 180 -1.33 -5.09 -19.56
C ASN A 180 -1.53 -4.49 -20.96
N GLN A 181 -0.45 -4.52 -21.74
CA GLN A 181 -0.44 -4.06 -23.13
C GLN A 181 -0.86 -5.21 -24.05
N ALA A 182 -2.14 -5.40 -24.18
CA ALA A 182 -2.67 -6.42 -25.06
C ALA A 182 -2.39 -6.18 -26.55
N SER A 183 -2.06 -4.96 -26.93
CA SER A 183 -1.66 -4.58 -28.28
C SER A 183 -0.25 -5.08 -28.66
N THR A 184 0.63 -5.22 -27.68
CA THR A 184 2.04 -5.60 -27.90
C THR A 184 2.46 -6.86 -27.15
N ASP A 185 1.53 -7.55 -26.49
CA ASP A 185 1.78 -8.73 -25.65
C ASP A 185 2.84 -8.47 -24.57
N SER A 186 2.87 -7.26 -24.04
CA SER A 186 3.84 -6.85 -23.03
C SER A 186 3.16 -6.28 -21.77
N ILE A 187 3.93 -6.17 -20.73
CA ILE A 187 3.49 -5.56 -19.47
C ILE A 187 4.38 -4.39 -19.10
N VAL A 188 3.77 -3.35 -18.53
CA VAL A 188 4.49 -2.24 -17.92
C VAL A 188 4.05 -2.11 -16.47
N ARG A 189 4.97 -1.79 -15.61
CA ARG A 189 4.72 -1.54 -14.19
C ARG A 189 5.66 -0.46 -13.68
N GLY A 190 5.16 0.35 -12.78
CA GLY A 190 5.94 1.42 -12.19
C GLY A 190 5.29 1.96 -10.93
N HIS A 191 5.91 2.96 -10.35
CA HIS A 191 5.38 3.68 -9.21
C HIS A 191 5.65 5.16 -9.35
N VAL A 192 4.84 5.96 -8.70
CA VAL A 192 4.97 7.41 -8.59
C VAL A 192 4.90 7.75 -7.11
N THR A 193 5.94 8.41 -6.60
CA THR A 193 6.11 8.66 -5.16
C THR A 193 6.33 10.14 -4.83
N GLN A 194 6.20 11.02 -5.82
CA GLN A 194 6.48 12.46 -5.65
C GLN A 194 5.50 13.14 -4.69
N GLY A 195 4.30 12.60 -4.56
CA GLY A 195 3.26 13.11 -3.67
C GLY A 195 3.09 12.30 -2.38
N CYS A 196 3.88 11.23 -2.17
CA CYS A 196 3.88 10.53 -0.90
C CYS A 196 4.53 11.41 0.22
#